data_1c217037e576a9d88c8a6480af013436
#
_entry.id   1c217037e576a9d88c8a6480af013436
#
_cell.length_a   1.000
_cell.length_b   1.000
_cell.length_c   1.000
_cell.angle_alpha   90.00
_cell.angle_beta   90.00
_cell.angle_gamma   90.00
#
_symmetry.space_group_name_H-M   'P 1'
#
loop_
_entity.id
_entity.type
_entity.pdbx_description
1 polymer ?
#
loop_
_entity_poly.entity_id
_entity_poly.type
_entity_poly.pdbx_seq_one_letter_code
_entity_poly.pdbx_strand_id
1 'polypeptide(L)'
;MTSIPAGARAFLATGPFAHIVTLDPDGTPQVSIAWAGLEGDDIVWACFSEQRKLANLRRDPRITLSFVAPESGGELLHPYLVIRGRATVVEGGALATMDHLARTYLGEGMPFPIRNVPPGFTIRVDVERVYGVGAWRERGPA
;
A
#
# COMPACT_ATOMS: atom_id res chain seq x y z
N MET A 1 1.69 -15.60 6.30
CA MET A 1 2.42 -14.52 5.58
C MET A 1 2.80 -15.03 4.19
N THR A 2 2.46 -14.29 3.18
CA THR A 2 2.78 -14.60 1.78
C THR A 2 3.92 -13.72 1.31
N SER A 3 4.93 -14.32 0.69
CA SER A 3 6.04 -13.56 0.10
C SER A 3 5.55 -12.75 -1.09
N ILE A 4 6.09 -11.53 -1.22
CA ILE A 4 5.83 -10.68 -2.37
C ILE A 4 6.85 -11.03 -3.46
N PRO A 5 6.39 -11.42 -4.66
CA PRO A 5 7.30 -11.79 -5.76
C PRO A 5 8.29 -10.68 -6.12
N ALA A 6 9.46 -11.05 -6.59
CA ALA A 6 10.52 -10.09 -6.94
C ALA A 6 10.05 -9.05 -7.95
N GLY A 7 9.26 -9.44 -8.95
CA GLY A 7 8.71 -8.51 -9.93
C GLY A 7 7.76 -7.50 -9.32
N ALA A 8 6.95 -7.92 -8.35
CA ALA A 8 6.06 -7.01 -7.61
C ALA A 8 6.84 -6.05 -6.74
N ARG A 9 7.91 -6.51 -6.08
CA ARG A 9 8.81 -5.65 -5.30
C ARG A 9 9.44 -4.57 -6.18
N ALA A 10 9.93 -4.97 -7.35
CA ALA A 10 10.51 -4.03 -8.30
C ALA A 10 9.49 -2.98 -8.76
N PHE A 11 8.25 -3.40 -9.01
CA PHE A 11 7.19 -2.48 -9.39
C PHE A 11 6.86 -1.49 -8.25
N LEU A 12 6.69 -1.98 -7.04
CA LEU A 12 6.42 -1.13 -5.88
C LEU A 12 7.53 -0.10 -5.63
N ALA A 13 8.77 -0.46 -5.93
CA ALA A 13 9.91 0.45 -5.81
C ALA A 13 9.88 1.62 -6.80
N THR A 14 9.03 1.57 -7.82
CA THR A 14 8.83 2.69 -8.76
C THR A 14 7.88 3.76 -8.23
N GLY A 15 7.21 3.54 -7.12
CA GLY A 15 6.33 4.53 -6.48
C GLY A 15 4.94 4.66 -7.09
N PRO A 16 4.25 3.56 -7.43
CA PRO A 16 2.86 3.68 -7.87
C PRO A 16 1.96 4.09 -6.71
N PHE A 17 0.96 4.94 -6.98
CA PHE A 17 -0.04 5.26 -5.96
C PHE A 17 -0.87 4.03 -5.61
N ALA A 18 -1.19 3.89 -4.33
CA ALA A 18 -2.02 2.82 -3.83
C ALA A 18 -3.48 3.27 -3.74
N HIS A 19 -4.38 2.48 -4.32
CA HIS A 19 -5.80 2.54 -4.01
C HIS A 19 -6.02 1.65 -2.81
N ILE A 20 -6.45 2.23 -1.69
CA ILE A 20 -6.64 1.53 -0.42
C ILE A 20 -8.12 1.28 -0.24
N VAL A 21 -8.51 0.02 -0.10
CA VAL A 21 -9.90 -0.39 0.06
C VAL A 21 -10.10 -1.01 1.44
N THR A 22 -10.97 -0.40 2.21
CA THR A 22 -11.42 -0.90 3.52
C THR A 22 -12.93 -1.06 3.49
N LEU A 23 -13.50 -1.68 4.50
CA LEU A 23 -14.94 -1.95 4.56
C LEU A 23 -15.62 -1.09 5.62
N ASP A 24 -16.61 -0.31 5.18
CA ASP A 24 -17.49 0.42 6.08
C ASP A 24 -18.31 -0.56 6.94
N PRO A 25 -18.95 -0.08 8.04
CA PRO A 25 -19.73 -0.96 8.91
C PRO A 25 -20.83 -1.76 8.21
N ASP A 26 -21.40 -1.24 7.13
CA ASP A 26 -22.41 -1.92 6.34
C ASP A 26 -21.85 -2.86 5.26
N GLY A 27 -20.51 -3.01 5.21
CA GLY A 27 -19.84 -3.82 4.21
C GLY A 27 -19.53 -3.11 2.89
N THR A 28 -19.91 -1.84 2.77
CA THR A 28 -19.63 -1.06 1.56
C THR A 28 -18.12 -0.76 1.47
N PRO A 29 -17.48 -0.99 0.32
CA PRO A 29 -16.08 -0.62 0.15
C PRO A 29 -15.86 0.88 0.20
N GLN A 30 -14.88 1.31 0.98
CA GLN A 30 -14.42 2.69 1.06
C GLN A 30 -13.04 2.76 0.42
N VAL A 31 -12.84 3.65 -0.55
CA VAL A 31 -11.62 3.74 -1.34
C VAL A 31 -10.94 5.08 -1.12
N SER A 32 -9.63 5.05 -0.93
CA SER A 32 -8.80 6.25 -0.89
C SER A 32 -7.49 5.98 -1.61
N ILE A 33 -6.74 7.03 -1.92
CA ILE A 33 -5.46 6.93 -2.62
C ILE A 33 -4.37 7.50 -1.72
N ALA A 34 -3.25 6.79 -1.62
CA ALA A 34 -2.13 7.19 -0.77
C ALA A 34 -0.81 6.59 -1.26
N TRP A 35 0.27 7.03 -0.64
CA TRP A 35 1.55 6.34 -0.73
C TRP A 35 1.48 5.06 0.11
N ALA A 36 1.97 3.97 -0.45
CA ALA A 36 2.14 2.73 0.28
C ALA A 36 3.31 1.97 -0.33
N GLY A 37 4.08 1.31 0.48
CA GLY A 37 5.27 0.63 -0.01
C GLY A 37 5.76 -0.45 0.93
N LEU A 38 6.86 -1.06 0.52
CA LEU A 38 7.46 -2.17 1.24
C LEU A 38 8.25 -1.73 2.46
N GLU A 39 8.10 -2.47 3.53
CA GLU A 39 9.03 -2.49 4.65
C GLU A 39 9.22 -3.95 5.04
N GLY A 40 10.36 -4.54 4.63
CA GLY A 40 10.54 -5.98 4.73
C GLY A 40 9.53 -6.72 3.84
N ASP A 41 8.79 -7.64 4.43
CA ASP A 41 7.75 -8.42 3.75
C ASP A 41 6.35 -7.84 3.93
N ASP A 42 6.24 -6.72 4.64
CA ASP A 42 4.97 -6.03 4.87
C ASP A 42 4.81 -4.86 3.91
N ILE A 43 3.58 -4.40 3.76
CA ILE A 43 3.27 -3.11 3.16
C ILE A 43 2.97 -2.13 4.29
N VAL A 44 3.49 -0.91 4.18
CA VAL A 44 3.24 0.15 5.16
C VAL A 44 2.69 1.39 4.49
N TRP A 45 1.84 2.11 5.21
CA TRP A 45 1.36 3.44 4.86
C TRP A 45 1.02 4.19 6.14
N ALA A 46 0.72 5.47 6.04
CA ALA A 46 0.55 6.31 7.23
C ALA A 46 -0.57 7.33 7.05
N CYS A 47 -1.10 7.78 8.20
CA CYS A 47 -2.03 8.91 8.30
C CYS A 47 -1.58 9.81 9.44
N PHE A 48 -1.71 11.13 9.27
CA PHE A 48 -1.41 12.07 10.35
C PHE A 48 -2.60 12.34 11.27
N SER A 49 -3.81 12.03 10.82
CA SER A 49 -5.03 12.23 11.58
C SER A 49 -5.91 10.98 11.52
N GLU A 50 -6.88 10.92 12.43
CA GLU A 50 -7.90 9.87 12.40
C GLU A 50 -8.75 10.02 11.13
N GLN A 51 -8.92 8.94 10.40
CA GLN A 51 -9.70 8.88 9.16
C GLN A 51 -10.62 7.67 9.19
N ARG A 52 -11.68 7.69 8.35
CA ARG A 52 -12.66 6.59 8.28
C ARG A 52 -12.00 5.23 8.07
N LYS A 53 -10.99 5.16 7.21
CA LYS A 53 -10.30 3.90 6.92
C LYS A 53 -9.60 3.30 8.14
N LEU A 54 -9.15 4.11 9.10
CA LEU A 54 -8.57 3.59 10.34
C LEU A 54 -9.63 2.96 11.23
N ALA A 55 -10.77 3.61 11.40
CA ALA A 55 -11.89 3.04 12.14
C ALA A 55 -12.38 1.75 11.49
N ASN A 56 -12.44 1.72 10.16
CA ASN A 56 -12.79 0.52 9.42
C ASN A 56 -11.84 -0.63 9.71
N LEU A 57 -10.51 -0.38 9.69
CA LEU A 57 -9.50 -1.42 9.91
C LEU A 57 -9.46 -1.92 11.34
N ARG A 58 -9.77 -1.07 12.33
CA ARG A 58 -9.87 -1.51 13.73
C ARG A 58 -11.03 -2.47 13.94
N ARG A 59 -12.13 -2.25 13.23
CA ARG A 59 -13.32 -3.12 13.28
C ARG A 59 -13.14 -4.37 12.44
N ASP A 60 -12.60 -4.23 11.23
CA ASP A 60 -12.40 -5.31 10.26
C ASP A 60 -11.03 -5.12 9.60
N PRO A 61 -10.03 -5.94 9.95
CA PRO A 61 -8.66 -5.73 9.49
C PRO A 61 -8.42 -6.06 8.02
N ARG A 62 -9.40 -6.60 7.31
CA ARG A 62 -9.24 -6.91 5.89
C ARG A 62 -8.99 -5.64 5.09
N ILE A 63 -7.96 -5.68 4.26
CA ILE A 63 -7.56 -4.58 3.41
C ILE A 63 -7.19 -5.09 2.02
N THR A 64 -7.51 -4.30 1.02
CA THR A 64 -7.05 -4.52 -0.35
C THR A 64 -6.34 -3.26 -0.83
N LEU A 65 -5.17 -3.44 -1.42
CA LEU A 65 -4.45 -2.36 -2.07
C LEU A 65 -4.30 -2.70 -3.55
N SER A 66 -4.57 -1.73 -4.42
CA SER A 66 -4.32 -1.92 -5.84
C SER A 66 -3.42 -0.80 -6.37
N PHE A 67 -2.55 -1.18 -7.30
CA PHE A 67 -1.55 -0.31 -7.90
C PHE A 67 -1.59 -0.51 -9.41
N VAL A 68 -1.58 0.56 -10.18
CA VAL A 68 -1.56 0.47 -11.64
C VAL A 68 -0.30 1.15 -12.17
N ALA A 69 0.34 0.52 -13.15
CA ALA A 69 1.50 1.11 -13.82
C ALA A 69 1.07 2.31 -14.65
N PRO A 70 1.84 3.43 -14.63
CA PRO A 70 1.49 4.63 -15.40
C PRO A 70 1.62 4.42 -16.91
N GLU A 71 2.41 3.42 -17.34
CA GLU A 71 2.63 3.10 -18.73
C GLU A 71 2.30 1.64 -19.01
N SER A 72 1.81 1.37 -20.23
CA SER A 72 1.39 0.01 -20.60
C SER A 72 2.57 -0.94 -20.86
N GLY A 73 3.76 -0.41 -21.17
CA GLY A 73 4.90 -1.23 -21.57
C GLY A 73 4.66 -1.98 -22.88
N GLY A 74 3.77 -1.47 -23.75
CA GLY A 74 3.37 -2.12 -24.99
C GLY A 74 2.17 -3.04 -24.86
N GLU A 75 1.62 -3.21 -23.67
CA GLU A 75 0.45 -4.04 -23.40
C GLU A 75 -0.85 -3.27 -23.63
N LEU A 76 -1.93 -3.97 -23.99
CA LEU A 76 -3.26 -3.37 -24.10
C LEU A 76 -3.79 -2.93 -22.74
N LEU A 77 -3.49 -3.69 -21.71
CA LEU A 77 -3.83 -3.39 -20.33
C LEU A 77 -2.57 -2.99 -19.60
N HIS A 78 -2.60 -1.84 -18.93
CA HIS A 78 -1.49 -1.45 -18.05
C HIS A 78 -1.29 -2.52 -16.98
N PRO A 79 -0.05 -2.91 -16.68
CA PRO A 79 0.20 -3.80 -15.56
C PRO A 79 -0.42 -3.26 -14.27
N TYR A 80 -0.99 -4.14 -13.48
CA TYR A 80 -1.53 -3.78 -12.16
C TYR A 80 -1.25 -4.87 -11.15
N LEU A 81 -1.14 -4.45 -9.91
CA LEU A 81 -0.85 -5.31 -8.77
C LEU A 81 -1.94 -5.15 -7.74
N VAL A 82 -2.46 -6.27 -7.24
CA VAL A 82 -3.41 -6.26 -6.12
C VAL A 82 -2.81 -7.04 -4.98
N ILE A 83 -2.86 -6.44 -3.80
CA ILE A 83 -2.42 -7.05 -2.55
C ILE A 83 -3.61 -7.11 -1.61
N ARG A 84 -3.91 -8.30 -1.11
CA ARG A 84 -4.88 -8.51 -0.04
C ARG A 84 -4.16 -8.94 1.22
N GLY A 85 -4.63 -8.44 2.34
CA GLY A 85 -4.03 -8.82 3.62
C GLY A 85 -4.86 -8.34 4.80
N ARG A 86 -4.19 -8.32 5.95
CA ARG A 86 -4.76 -7.83 7.20
C ARG A 86 -3.90 -6.70 7.72
N ALA A 87 -4.56 -5.61 8.10
CA ALA A 87 -3.88 -4.41 8.56
C ALA A 87 -3.93 -4.29 10.08
N THR A 88 -2.83 -3.83 10.65
CA THR A 88 -2.74 -3.41 12.04
C THR A 88 -2.51 -1.90 12.06
N VAL A 89 -3.33 -1.18 12.83
CA VAL A 89 -3.17 0.26 13.05
C VAL A 89 -2.33 0.47 14.29
N VAL A 90 -1.18 1.11 14.13
CA VAL A 90 -0.25 1.41 15.22
C VAL A 90 -0.25 2.92 15.46
N GLU A 91 -0.43 3.35 16.69
CA GLU A 91 -0.34 4.77 17.05
C GLU A 91 1.09 5.27 16.90
N GLY A 92 1.25 6.46 16.32
CA GLY A 92 2.55 7.10 16.15
C GLY A 92 3.31 6.63 14.93
N GLY A 93 4.50 7.19 14.75
CA GLY A 93 5.44 6.79 13.71
C GLY A 93 5.08 7.25 12.30
N ALA A 94 4.05 8.09 12.13
CA ALA A 94 3.61 8.49 10.79
C ALA A 94 4.72 9.20 10.01
N LEU A 95 5.44 10.12 10.63
CA LEU A 95 6.50 10.86 9.93
C LEU A 95 7.65 9.94 9.50
N ALA A 96 8.07 9.02 10.38
CA ALA A 96 9.12 8.06 10.04
C ALA A 96 8.71 7.18 8.85
N THR A 97 7.45 6.74 8.83
CA THR A 97 6.90 5.96 7.72
C THR A 97 6.84 6.80 6.44
N MET A 98 6.40 8.06 6.53
CA MET A 98 6.37 8.95 5.38
C MET A 98 7.78 9.28 4.87
N ASP A 99 8.77 9.43 5.73
CA ASP A 99 10.17 9.58 5.31
C ASP A 99 10.68 8.34 4.58
N HIS A 100 10.32 7.15 5.06
CA HIS A 100 10.65 5.89 4.40
C HIS A 100 10.02 5.83 2.99
N LEU A 101 8.75 6.18 2.86
CA LEU A 101 8.03 6.16 1.59
C LEU A 101 8.51 7.29 0.65
N ALA A 102 8.91 8.42 1.18
CA ALA A 102 9.37 9.55 0.38
C ALA A 102 10.58 9.19 -0.50
N ARG A 103 11.44 8.28 -0.08
CA ARG A 103 12.56 7.80 -0.89
C ARG A 103 12.08 7.20 -2.20
N THR A 104 10.95 6.51 -2.17
CA THR A 104 10.35 5.89 -3.36
C THR A 104 9.55 6.91 -4.18
N TYR A 105 8.70 7.71 -3.54
CA TYR A 105 7.77 8.60 -4.23
C TYR A 105 8.38 9.94 -4.64
N LEU A 106 9.36 10.45 -3.89
CA LEU A 106 10.02 11.74 -4.17
C LEU A 106 11.46 11.58 -4.67
N GLY A 107 12.14 10.48 -4.35
CA GLY A 107 13.51 10.19 -4.78
C GLY A 107 14.44 9.91 -3.61
N GLU A 108 15.56 9.24 -3.91
CA GLU A 108 16.58 8.92 -2.93
C GLU A 108 17.08 10.20 -2.22
N GLY A 109 17.25 10.07 -0.90
CA GLY A 109 17.73 11.18 -0.08
C GLY A 109 16.68 12.25 0.23
N MET A 110 15.44 12.10 -0.27
CA MET A 110 14.38 13.06 -0.05
C MET A 110 13.55 12.68 1.16
N PRO A 111 13.50 13.54 2.21
CA PRO A 111 12.58 13.33 3.32
C PRO A 111 11.17 13.80 2.93
N PHE A 112 10.16 13.39 3.71
CA PHE A 112 8.83 13.96 3.60
C PHE A 112 8.91 15.46 3.93
N PRO A 113 8.40 16.36 3.05
CA PRO A 113 8.70 17.80 3.18
C PRO A 113 7.99 18.51 4.35
N ILE A 114 6.89 17.96 4.85
CA ILE A 114 6.14 18.57 5.95
C ILE A 114 6.64 17.95 7.26
N ARG A 115 7.27 18.77 8.12
CA ARG A 115 7.96 18.25 9.32
C ARG A 115 7.17 18.44 10.62
N ASN A 116 6.36 19.49 10.73
CA ASN A 116 5.58 19.79 11.93
C ASN A 116 4.22 19.10 11.84
N VAL A 117 4.20 17.81 12.14
CA VAL A 117 3.02 16.94 12.01
C VAL A 117 2.78 16.20 13.32
N PRO A 118 1.51 15.82 13.62
CA PRO A 118 1.25 15.00 14.79
C PRO A 118 1.88 13.60 14.64
N PRO A 119 1.99 12.83 15.74
CA PRO A 119 2.52 11.47 15.69
C PRO A 119 1.76 10.56 14.71
N GLY A 120 0.46 10.78 14.55
CA GLY A 120 -0.38 10.07 13.61
C GLY A 120 -0.43 8.57 13.82
N PHE A 121 -0.53 7.84 12.71
CA PHE A 121 -0.71 6.39 12.73
C PHE A 121 0.10 5.76 11.61
N THR A 122 0.69 4.62 11.90
CA THR A 122 1.33 3.76 10.90
C THR A 122 0.46 2.53 10.73
N ILE A 123 0.19 2.17 9.48
CA ILE A 123 -0.60 0.99 9.16
C ILE A 123 0.33 -0.03 8.52
N ARG A 124 0.35 -1.21 9.10
CA ARG A 124 1.18 -2.32 8.64
C ARG A 124 0.28 -3.43 8.12
N VAL A 125 0.53 -3.87 6.90
CA VAL A 125 -0.27 -4.88 6.22
C VAL A 125 0.52 -6.18 6.15
N ASP A 126 -0.02 -7.23 6.77
CA ASP A 126 0.44 -8.60 6.59
C ASP A 126 -0.18 -9.14 5.31
N VAL A 127 0.66 -9.46 4.34
CA VAL A 127 0.24 -9.83 2.99
C VAL A 127 -0.23 -11.28 2.97
N GLU A 128 -1.46 -11.51 2.50
CA GLU A 128 -2.04 -12.84 2.38
C GLU A 128 -2.11 -13.30 0.92
N ARG A 129 -2.32 -12.39 -0.03
CA ARG A 129 -2.46 -12.72 -1.44
C ARG A 129 -1.93 -11.60 -2.32
N VAL A 130 -1.25 -12.00 -3.40
CA VAL A 130 -0.72 -11.09 -4.43
C VAL A 130 -1.20 -11.61 -5.79
N TYR A 131 -1.81 -10.74 -6.60
CA TYR A 131 -2.24 -11.11 -7.95
C TYR A 131 -2.30 -9.87 -8.85
N GLY A 132 -2.62 -10.08 -10.11
CA GLY A 132 -2.74 -9.01 -11.09
C GLY A 132 -2.12 -9.40 -12.43
N VAL A 133 -1.78 -8.39 -13.23
CA VAL A 133 -1.17 -8.57 -14.55
C VAL A 133 0.17 -7.85 -14.58
N GLY A 134 1.25 -8.60 -14.81
CA GLY A 134 2.61 -8.05 -14.81
C GLY A 134 3.63 -9.13 -14.51
N ALA A 135 4.87 -8.72 -14.16
CA ALA A 135 5.99 -9.62 -13.89
C ALA A 135 5.80 -10.46 -12.61
N TRP A 136 4.75 -10.21 -11.86
CA TRP A 136 4.38 -10.95 -10.64
C TRP A 136 3.29 -11.98 -10.86
N ARG A 137 2.82 -12.14 -12.10
CA ARG A 137 1.78 -13.11 -12.44
C ARG A 137 2.31 -14.52 -12.22
N GLU A 138 1.58 -15.32 -11.46
CA GLU A 138 1.90 -16.73 -11.30
C GLU A 138 1.78 -17.45 -12.63
N ARG A 139 2.74 -18.34 -12.91
CA ARG A 139 2.67 -19.24 -14.05
C ARG A 139 1.77 -20.42 -13.68
N GLY A 140 0.64 -20.52 -14.34
CA GLY A 140 -0.32 -21.60 -14.12
C GLY A 140 -1.74 -21.17 -14.46
N PRO A 141 -2.71 -22.06 -14.33
CA PRO A 141 -4.11 -21.69 -14.53
C PRO A 141 -4.51 -20.64 -13.48
N ALA A 142 -5.12 -19.58 -13.95
CA ALA A 142 -5.59 -18.50 -13.11
C ALA A 142 -6.67 -18.99 -12.12
#